data_bbc016bc541846dd0f425116b057b078
#
_entry.id   bbc016bc541846dd0f425116b057b078
#
_cell.length_a   1.000
_cell.length_b   1.000
_cell.length_c   1.000
_cell.angle_alpha   90.00
_cell.angle_beta   90.00
_cell.angle_gamma   90.00
#
_symmetry.space_group_name_H-M   'P 1'
#
loop_
_entity.id
_entity.type
_entity.pdbx_description
1 polymer ?
#
loop_
_entity_poly.entity_id
_entity_poly.type
_entity_poly.pdbx_seq_one_letter_code
_entity_poly.pdbx_strand_id
1 'polypeptide(L)'
;MGTVYDLQTAKRWLAGTFLYVRLGRNPEHYSLAGDVAGRSLDERIEQICQRDINLLQDTQLLSSENRLKSTEFGNAMARYYVTFDTMRILLSLPPRAKLSEIVCHVSLVEAVYLLSQLSVLVQADEFREVRFRSGEKTLYKTLNSANGMKFPIQIDIAQSAQKRSIIIQAELGGVEFPADEQSGKHKRQYQQDKAILFNHIHRLIRCVIDCQIHLQDGPATRHALELARSLGARVWDNSPLQMKQVPSLGPVAVRKLVTASVNSLEALEATEAHRINMILSKQHGFGEHILSLLKSFPKLRVSVKSMGNVS
;
A
#
# COMPACT_ATOMS: atom_id res chain seq x y z
N MET A 1 19.86 3.17 -14.80
CA MET A 1 20.38 3.94 -13.67
C MET A 1 21.85 3.62 -13.58
N GLY A 2 22.71 4.37 -12.86
CA GLY A 2 24.16 4.20 -12.92
C GLY A 2 24.86 5.45 -13.43
N THR A 3 24.08 6.55 -13.51
CA THR A 3 24.60 7.87 -13.94
C THR A 3 25.51 8.49 -12.86
N VAL A 4 25.22 8.22 -11.58
CA VAL A 4 26.00 8.68 -10.43
C VAL A 4 26.66 7.45 -9.81
N TYR A 5 27.99 7.45 -9.76
CA TYR A 5 28.81 6.34 -9.25
C TYR A 5 29.89 6.77 -8.25
N ASP A 6 30.05 8.08 -8.04
CA ASP A 6 30.93 8.68 -7.02
C ASP A 6 30.46 10.10 -6.67
N LEU A 7 31.10 10.72 -5.68
CA LEU A 7 30.78 12.07 -5.22
C LEU A 7 30.92 13.12 -6.34
N GLN A 8 31.94 12.98 -7.19
CA GLN A 8 32.19 13.95 -8.27
C GLN A 8 31.10 13.92 -9.34
N THR A 9 30.64 12.73 -9.69
CA THR A 9 29.52 12.57 -10.62
C THR A 9 28.20 13.04 -10.00
N ALA A 10 28.00 12.88 -8.69
CA ALA A 10 26.85 13.42 -7.97
C ALA A 10 26.85 14.96 -8.01
N LYS A 11 27.97 15.61 -7.71
CA LYS A 11 28.15 17.07 -7.82
C LYS A 11 27.84 17.57 -9.23
N ARG A 12 28.41 16.90 -10.24
CA ARG A 12 28.20 17.27 -11.65
C ARG A 12 26.73 17.12 -12.07
N TRP A 13 26.06 16.07 -11.61
CA TRP A 13 24.64 15.88 -11.87
C TRP A 13 23.81 16.98 -11.20
N LEU A 14 24.08 17.28 -9.94
CA LEU A 14 23.37 18.33 -9.19
C LEU A 14 23.59 19.71 -9.84
N ALA A 15 24.79 19.99 -10.32
CA ALA A 15 25.13 21.25 -11.02
C ALA A 15 24.29 21.47 -12.29
N GLY A 16 23.79 20.41 -12.91
CA GLY A 16 22.87 20.47 -14.05
C GLY A 16 21.39 20.72 -13.70
N THR A 17 21.05 20.93 -12.43
CA THR A 17 19.67 21.06 -11.96
C THR A 17 19.25 22.51 -11.69
N PHE A 18 17.92 22.77 -11.68
CA PHE A 18 17.39 24.05 -11.20
C PHE A 18 17.75 24.37 -9.76
N LEU A 19 17.94 23.35 -8.93
CA LEU A 19 18.34 23.55 -7.52
C LEU A 19 19.69 24.26 -7.45
N TYR A 20 20.66 23.88 -8.28
CA TYR A 20 21.97 24.55 -8.36
C TYR A 20 21.84 26.04 -8.62
N VAL A 21 21.06 26.42 -9.63
CA VAL A 21 20.84 27.84 -10.00
C VAL A 21 20.17 28.60 -8.86
N ARG A 22 19.22 27.98 -8.17
CA ARG A 22 18.49 28.58 -7.05
C ARG A 22 19.38 28.76 -5.81
N LEU A 23 20.19 27.76 -5.48
CA LEU A 23 21.18 27.84 -4.40
C LEU A 23 22.19 28.98 -4.64
N GLY A 24 22.59 29.20 -5.89
CA GLY A 24 23.49 30.31 -6.24
C GLY A 24 22.83 31.70 -6.21
N ARG A 25 21.54 31.80 -6.62
CA ARG A 25 20.84 33.08 -6.70
C ARG A 25 20.18 33.54 -5.42
N ASN A 26 19.68 32.61 -4.61
CA ASN A 26 18.99 32.91 -3.36
C ASN A 26 19.36 31.88 -2.25
N PRO A 27 20.62 31.93 -1.79
CA PRO A 27 21.17 30.94 -0.84
C PRO A 27 20.43 30.91 0.49
N GLU A 28 19.90 32.03 0.98
CA GLU A 28 19.19 32.10 2.25
C GLU A 28 17.83 31.39 2.20
N HIS A 29 17.11 31.52 1.09
CA HIS A 29 15.80 30.88 0.92
C HIS A 29 15.93 29.37 0.71
N TYR A 30 16.98 28.93 0.03
CA TYR A 30 17.25 27.50 -0.25
C TYR A 30 18.30 26.91 0.71
N SER A 31 18.45 27.49 1.91
CA SER A 31 19.31 26.93 2.95
C SER A 31 18.81 25.52 3.32
N LEU A 32 19.74 24.58 3.43
CA LEU A 32 19.48 23.22 3.83
C LEU A 32 19.86 23.01 5.29
N ALA A 33 19.21 22.07 5.98
CA ALA A 33 19.54 21.77 7.36
C ALA A 33 21.04 21.44 7.50
N GLY A 34 21.74 22.17 8.37
CA GLY A 34 23.20 22.05 8.57
C GLY A 34 24.04 22.94 7.66
N ASP A 35 23.43 23.83 6.89
CA ASP A 35 24.14 24.83 6.07
C ASP A 35 24.86 25.85 6.98
N VAL A 36 26.17 26.06 6.75
CA VAL A 36 26.95 27.02 7.50
C VAL A 36 27.11 28.27 6.65
N ALA A 37 26.72 29.41 7.19
CA ALA A 37 26.86 30.72 6.53
C ALA A 37 28.32 30.98 6.13
N GLY A 38 28.56 31.46 4.91
CA GLY A 38 29.88 31.83 4.42
C GLY A 38 30.62 30.79 3.56
N ARG A 39 30.03 29.62 3.30
CA ARG A 39 30.61 28.63 2.39
C ARG A 39 30.37 28.98 0.92
N SER A 40 31.31 28.59 0.06
CA SER A 40 31.13 28.67 -1.39
C SER A 40 30.02 27.76 -1.88
N LEU A 41 29.42 28.06 -3.03
CA LEU A 41 28.38 27.22 -3.62
C LEU A 41 28.87 25.78 -3.84
N ASP A 42 30.11 25.61 -4.23
CA ASP A 42 30.70 24.30 -4.53
C ASP A 42 30.88 23.44 -3.26
N GLU A 43 31.30 24.04 -2.15
CA GLU A 43 31.38 23.37 -0.83
C GLU A 43 29.99 22.97 -0.30
N ARG A 44 29.00 23.83 -0.50
CA ARG A 44 27.61 23.52 -0.12
C ARG A 44 27.05 22.31 -0.90
N ILE A 45 27.31 22.26 -2.20
CA ILE A 45 26.90 21.15 -3.06
C ILE A 45 27.60 19.85 -2.65
N GLU A 46 28.89 19.92 -2.38
CA GLU A 46 29.65 18.76 -1.92
C GLU A 46 29.11 18.23 -0.61
N GLN A 47 28.80 19.10 0.34
CA GLN A 47 28.19 18.72 1.61
C GLN A 47 26.83 18.08 1.45
N ILE A 48 25.97 18.62 0.56
CA ILE A 48 24.66 18.05 0.25
C ILE A 48 24.82 16.64 -0.32
N CYS A 49 25.65 16.49 -1.37
CA CYS A 49 25.88 15.20 -2.01
C CYS A 49 26.46 14.18 -1.03
N GLN A 50 27.45 14.56 -0.23
CA GLN A 50 28.05 13.64 0.75
C GLN A 50 27.05 13.21 1.83
N ARG A 51 26.29 14.16 2.37
CA ARG A 51 25.23 13.86 3.35
C ARG A 51 24.20 12.89 2.79
N ASP A 52 23.72 13.14 1.59
CA ASP A 52 22.66 12.32 0.99
C ASP A 52 23.20 10.93 0.58
N ILE A 53 24.45 10.84 0.13
CA ILE A 53 25.13 9.56 -0.13
C ILE A 53 25.26 8.76 1.18
N ASN A 54 25.77 9.37 2.24
CA ASN A 54 25.90 8.71 3.55
C ASN A 54 24.54 8.22 4.06
N LEU A 55 23.51 9.06 3.97
CA LEU A 55 22.15 8.70 4.38
C LEU A 55 21.59 7.49 3.63
N LEU A 56 21.84 7.41 2.31
CA LEU A 56 21.44 6.28 1.48
C LEU A 56 22.27 5.02 1.78
N GLN A 57 23.53 5.15 2.13
CA GLN A 57 24.39 4.03 2.55
C GLN A 57 23.99 3.51 3.93
N ASP A 58 23.75 4.38 4.89
CA ASP A 58 23.32 4.03 6.26
C ASP A 58 21.98 3.27 6.25
N THR A 59 21.14 3.58 5.28
CA THR A 59 19.84 2.88 5.07
C THR A 59 19.93 1.69 4.12
N GLN A 60 21.12 1.26 3.73
CA GLN A 60 21.36 0.12 2.83
C GLN A 60 20.71 0.26 1.43
N LEU A 61 20.45 1.48 0.98
CA LEU A 61 19.92 1.76 -0.36
C LEU A 61 21.03 1.90 -1.41
N LEU A 62 22.25 2.26 -0.95
CA LEU A 62 23.47 2.28 -1.73
C LEU A 62 24.53 1.36 -1.10
N SER A 63 25.44 0.83 -1.92
CA SER A 63 26.58 0.06 -1.45
C SER A 63 27.57 0.97 -0.69
N SER A 64 28.28 0.39 0.28
CA SER A 64 29.37 1.06 1.01
C SER A 64 30.72 0.91 0.29
N GLU A 65 30.76 0.40 -0.93
CA GLU A 65 31.97 0.25 -1.74
C GLU A 65 32.46 1.58 -2.30
N ASN A 66 33.72 1.62 -2.75
CA ASN A 66 34.35 2.81 -3.36
C ASN A 66 33.57 3.37 -4.58
N ARG A 67 32.84 2.50 -5.27
CA ARG A 67 31.94 2.89 -6.35
C ARG A 67 30.50 2.73 -5.90
N LEU A 68 29.74 3.82 -5.91
CA LEU A 68 28.34 3.83 -5.55
C LEU A 68 27.51 2.92 -6.50
N LYS A 69 26.89 1.92 -5.93
CA LYS A 69 25.94 1.05 -6.64
C LYS A 69 24.63 0.99 -5.86
N SER A 70 23.53 0.98 -6.56
CA SER A 70 22.23 0.71 -5.94
C SER A 70 22.17 -0.72 -5.42
N THR A 71 21.71 -0.91 -4.20
CA THR A 71 21.37 -2.24 -3.68
C THR A 71 20.02 -2.70 -4.25
N GLU A 72 19.61 -3.93 -3.99
CA GLU A 72 18.27 -4.39 -4.39
C GLU A 72 17.15 -3.56 -3.73
N PHE A 73 17.34 -3.09 -2.50
CA PHE A 73 16.42 -2.16 -1.85
C PHE A 73 16.37 -0.80 -2.57
N GLY A 74 17.52 -0.25 -2.94
CA GLY A 74 17.59 0.98 -3.72
C GLY A 74 16.99 0.80 -5.12
N ASN A 75 17.17 -0.37 -5.74
CA ASN A 75 16.55 -0.72 -7.02
C ASN A 75 15.02 -0.79 -6.90
N ALA A 76 14.50 -1.41 -5.84
CA ALA A 76 13.07 -1.46 -5.57
C ALA A 76 12.49 -0.05 -5.33
N MET A 77 13.14 0.75 -4.48
CA MET A 77 12.77 2.15 -4.24
C MET A 77 12.64 2.94 -5.55
N ALA A 78 13.65 2.85 -6.41
CA ALA A 78 13.68 3.57 -7.69
C ALA A 78 12.65 3.03 -8.69
N ARG A 79 12.47 1.71 -8.77
CA ARG A 79 11.50 1.06 -9.68
C ARG A 79 10.07 1.48 -9.40
N TYR A 80 9.71 1.59 -8.13
CA TYR A 80 8.35 1.90 -7.70
C TYR A 80 8.15 3.37 -7.31
N TYR A 81 9.14 4.24 -7.51
CA TYR A 81 9.08 5.66 -7.17
C TYR A 81 8.64 5.90 -5.72
N VAL A 82 9.22 5.13 -4.80
CA VAL A 82 8.94 5.25 -3.36
C VAL A 82 9.83 6.35 -2.79
N THR A 83 9.27 7.20 -1.89
CA THR A 83 10.05 8.22 -1.21
C THR A 83 11.04 7.60 -0.24
N PHE A 84 12.10 8.33 0.09
CA PHE A 84 13.12 7.87 1.02
C PHE A 84 12.54 7.55 2.41
N ASP A 85 11.70 8.45 2.94
CA ASP A 85 11.07 8.25 4.26
C ASP A 85 10.15 7.03 4.27
N THR A 86 9.38 6.84 3.22
CA THR A 86 8.57 5.61 3.07
C THR A 86 9.46 4.37 3.01
N MET A 87 10.56 4.40 2.25
CA MET A 87 11.46 3.25 2.15
C MET A 87 12.04 2.86 3.51
N ARG A 88 12.45 3.84 4.34
CA ARG A 88 12.90 3.59 5.72
C ARG A 88 11.82 2.87 6.55
N ILE A 89 10.56 3.31 6.42
CA ILE A 89 9.43 2.67 7.10
C ILE A 89 9.23 1.23 6.58
N LEU A 90 9.29 1.01 5.26
CA LEU A 90 9.13 -0.32 4.68
C LEU A 90 10.25 -1.29 5.10
N LEU A 91 11.47 -0.81 5.23
CA LEU A 91 12.62 -1.61 5.70
C LEU A 91 12.58 -1.90 7.21
N SER A 92 11.73 -1.21 7.98
CA SER A 92 11.52 -1.50 9.40
C SER A 92 10.55 -2.68 9.65
N LEU A 93 10.02 -3.31 8.60
CA LEU A 93 9.18 -4.50 8.75
C LEU A 93 9.94 -5.61 9.46
N PRO A 94 9.35 -6.21 10.52
CA PRO A 94 9.99 -7.32 11.22
C PRO A 94 10.02 -8.58 10.34
N PRO A 95 10.97 -9.49 10.60
CA PRO A 95 10.97 -10.80 9.95
C PRO A 95 9.62 -11.51 10.14
N ARG A 96 9.19 -12.22 9.10
CA ARG A 96 7.91 -12.96 9.05
C ARG A 96 6.67 -12.09 9.29
N ALA A 97 6.73 -10.81 8.91
CA ALA A 97 5.62 -9.87 9.08
C ALA A 97 4.31 -10.45 8.53
N LYS A 98 3.27 -10.48 9.37
CA LYS A 98 1.94 -10.93 8.99
C LYS A 98 1.16 -9.89 8.21
N LEU A 99 0.08 -10.30 7.57
CA LEU A 99 -0.82 -9.43 6.82
C LEU A 99 -1.38 -8.31 7.69
N SER A 100 -1.83 -8.66 8.87
CA SER A 100 -2.26 -7.74 9.92
C SER A 100 -2.27 -8.43 11.28
N GLU A 101 -1.51 -7.91 12.20
CA GLU A 101 -1.83 -7.96 13.63
C GLU A 101 -1.77 -6.52 14.10
N ILE A 102 -2.91 -5.84 14.00
CA ILE A 102 -3.10 -4.57 14.69
C ILE A 102 -3.42 -4.92 16.13
N VAL A 103 -2.42 -5.28 16.89
CA VAL A 103 -2.53 -5.23 18.36
C VAL A 103 -1.99 -3.88 18.77
N CYS A 104 -2.86 -2.89 18.73
CA CYS A 104 -2.65 -1.63 19.41
C CYS A 104 -2.84 -1.82 20.90
N HIS A 105 -1.89 -2.45 21.58
CA HIS A 105 -1.72 -2.26 23.02
C HIS A 105 -0.77 -1.09 23.22
N VAL A 106 -1.33 0.09 23.47
CA VAL A 106 -0.59 1.18 24.08
C VAL A 106 -0.59 0.93 25.58
N SER A 107 0.40 0.21 26.06
CA SER A 107 0.90 0.36 27.42
C SER A 107 2.24 1.10 27.32
N LEU A 108 2.34 2.20 28.01
CA LEU A 108 3.51 3.06 28.14
C LEU A 108 4.65 2.26 28.80
N VAL A 109 5.55 1.71 28.14
CA VAL A 109 6.86 1.18 28.54
C VAL A 109 7.10 -0.17 27.89
N GLU A 110 7.62 -0.41 26.81
CA GLU A 110 7.94 -1.66 26.09
C GLU A 110 6.86 -2.17 25.12
N ALA A 111 6.49 -1.35 24.16
CA ALA A 111 5.71 -1.84 23.02
C ALA A 111 6.66 -2.48 22.00
N VAL A 112 6.83 -3.78 22.04
CA VAL A 112 7.20 -4.55 20.86
C VAL A 112 6.03 -4.44 19.87
N TYR A 113 6.10 -3.45 19.00
CA TYR A 113 5.14 -3.28 17.91
C TYR A 113 5.26 -4.47 16.96
N LEU A 114 4.28 -5.36 16.96
CA LEU A 114 4.05 -6.23 15.82
C LEU A 114 3.57 -5.37 14.65
N LEU A 115 4.53 -4.76 13.95
CA LEU A 115 4.28 -3.99 12.75
C LEU A 115 3.81 -4.95 11.66
N SER A 116 2.52 -4.91 11.37
CA SER A 116 1.96 -5.64 10.23
C SER A 116 2.27 -4.89 8.93
N GLN A 117 2.27 -5.60 7.82
CA GLN A 117 2.50 -4.99 6.51
C GLN A 117 1.51 -3.86 6.21
N LEU A 118 0.23 -4.03 6.57
CA LEU A 118 -0.77 -2.97 6.38
C LEU A 118 -0.49 -1.76 7.27
N SER A 119 -0.13 -1.94 8.54
CA SER A 119 0.15 -0.81 9.44
C SER A 119 1.41 -0.05 9.05
N VAL A 120 2.38 -0.69 8.43
CA VAL A 120 3.57 -0.05 7.86
C VAL A 120 3.21 0.73 6.59
N LEU A 121 2.48 0.12 5.67
CA LEU A 121 2.06 0.77 4.43
C LEU A 121 1.26 2.06 4.66
N VAL A 122 0.35 2.09 5.64
CA VAL A 122 -0.47 3.29 5.90
C VAL A 122 0.30 4.46 6.49
N GLN A 123 1.55 4.25 6.92
CA GLN A 123 2.45 5.30 7.40
C GLN A 123 3.22 5.99 6.27
N ALA A 124 3.16 5.48 5.06
CA ALA A 124 3.89 6.01 3.91
C ALA A 124 3.68 7.52 3.72
N ASP A 125 4.77 8.23 3.38
CA ASP A 125 4.76 9.68 3.17
C ASP A 125 3.89 10.07 1.96
N GLU A 126 3.73 9.17 1.00
CA GLU A 126 2.83 9.34 -0.14
C GLU A 126 1.38 9.63 0.27
N PHE A 127 1.02 9.30 1.50
CA PHE A 127 -0.31 9.51 2.06
C PHE A 127 -0.40 10.73 2.99
N ARG A 128 0.61 11.59 3.06
CA ARG A 128 0.69 12.73 3.98
C ARG A 128 -0.49 13.69 3.89
N GLU A 129 -1.16 13.76 2.75
CA GLU A 129 -2.36 14.60 2.54
C GLU A 129 -3.61 14.02 3.19
N VAL A 130 -3.66 12.70 3.41
CA VAL A 130 -4.78 12.01 4.05
C VAL A 130 -4.64 12.13 5.58
N ARG A 131 -5.16 13.22 6.12
CA ARG A 131 -5.11 13.55 7.56
C ARG A 131 -6.52 13.64 8.13
N PHE A 132 -6.65 13.55 9.46
CA PHE A 132 -7.90 13.85 10.12
C PHE A 132 -8.26 15.34 9.97
N ARG A 133 -9.54 15.60 9.75
CA ARG A 133 -10.15 16.92 9.75
C ARG A 133 -11.16 17.02 10.89
N SER A 134 -11.55 18.25 11.22
CA SER A 134 -12.53 18.49 12.27
C SER A 134 -13.85 17.75 11.98
N GLY A 135 -14.40 17.08 12.97
CA GLY A 135 -15.69 16.38 12.90
C GLY A 135 -15.68 14.98 12.29
N GLU A 136 -14.57 14.52 11.69
CA GLU A 136 -14.51 13.20 11.02
C GLU A 136 -14.42 12.00 11.97
N LYS A 137 -14.01 12.17 13.23
CA LYS A 137 -13.73 11.05 14.16
C LYS A 137 -14.92 10.11 14.34
N THR A 138 -16.12 10.63 14.43
CA THR A 138 -17.35 9.83 14.61
C THR A 138 -17.58 8.92 13.42
N LEU A 139 -17.44 9.44 12.20
CA LEU A 139 -17.52 8.64 10.96
C LEU A 139 -16.55 7.47 10.99
N TYR A 140 -15.28 7.70 11.33
CA TYR A 140 -14.28 6.62 11.34
C TYR A 140 -14.49 5.63 12.49
N LYS A 141 -15.04 6.03 13.62
CA LYS A 141 -15.48 5.11 14.69
C LYS A 141 -16.61 4.20 14.19
N THR A 142 -17.61 4.76 13.51
CA THR A 142 -18.72 3.99 12.91
C THR A 142 -18.20 3.00 11.84
N LEU A 143 -17.34 3.45 10.94
CA LEU A 143 -16.74 2.57 9.95
C LEU A 143 -15.92 1.44 10.58
N ASN A 144 -15.13 1.74 11.61
CA ASN A 144 -14.29 0.77 12.30
C ASN A 144 -15.08 -0.35 13.00
N SER A 145 -16.29 -0.06 13.48
CA SER A 145 -17.18 -1.03 14.12
C SER A 145 -18.09 -1.78 13.16
N ALA A 146 -18.02 -1.48 11.85
CA ALA A 146 -18.90 -2.10 10.86
C ALA A 146 -18.55 -3.56 10.58
N ASN A 147 -19.58 -4.39 10.32
CA ASN A 147 -19.40 -5.74 9.81
C ASN A 147 -18.67 -5.68 8.44
N GLY A 148 -17.52 -6.31 8.34
CA GLY A 148 -16.67 -6.26 7.14
C GLY A 148 -15.29 -5.69 7.43
N MET A 149 -15.09 -5.02 8.56
CA MET A 149 -13.75 -4.68 9.05
C MET A 149 -13.06 -5.96 9.51
N LYS A 150 -12.00 -6.33 8.81
CA LYS A 150 -11.25 -7.56 9.12
C LYS A 150 -10.39 -7.41 10.37
N PHE A 151 -9.84 -6.21 10.57
CA PHE A 151 -8.91 -5.86 11.64
C PHE A 151 -9.34 -4.53 12.28
N PRO A 152 -10.41 -4.53 13.08
CA PRO A 152 -10.89 -3.30 13.73
C PRO A 152 -9.84 -2.78 14.74
N ILE A 153 -9.66 -1.47 14.76
CA ILE A 153 -8.74 -0.79 15.66
C ILE A 153 -9.36 -0.74 17.07
N GLN A 154 -8.66 -1.26 18.05
CA GLN A 154 -9.16 -1.42 19.42
C GLN A 154 -8.92 -0.19 20.32
N ILE A 155 -8.06 0.73 19.89
CA ILE A 155 -7.73 1.96 20.63
C ILE A 155 -8.48 3.17 20.05
N ASP A 156 -8.42 4.30 20.76
CA ASP A 156 -9.04 5.54 20.24
C ASP A 156 -8.43 5.96 18.90
N ILE A 157 -9.30 6.33 17.98
CA ILE A 157 -8.92 6.71 16.63
C ILE A 157 -8.51 8.18 16.64
N ALA A 158 -7.20 8.42 16.62
CA ALA A 158 -6.61 9.75 16.71
C ALA A 158 -5.56 10.04 15.62
N GLN A 159 -4.89 9.01 15.11
CA GLN A 159 -3.77 9.14 14.19
C GLN A 159 -4.20 9.02 12.72
N SER A 160 -3.56 9.80 11.84
CA SER A 160 -3.85 9.75 10.39
C SER A 160 -3.60 8.37 9.77
N ALA A 161 -2.63 7.61 10.27
CA ALA A 161 -2.39 6.24 9.85
C ALA A 161 -3.60 5.32 10.11
N GLN A 162 -4.28 5.49 11.25
CA GLN A 162 -5.50 4.76 11.60
C GLN A 162 -6.65 5.09 10.64
N LYS A 163 -6.85 6.38 10.33
CA LYS A 163 -7.82 6.81 9.31
C LYS A 163 -7.56 6.12 7.97
N ARG A 164 -6.31 6.11 7.50
CA ARG A 164 -5.90 5.48 6.25
C ARG A 164 -6.18 3.97 6.27
N SER A 165 -5.84 3.29 7.37
CA SER A 165 -6.13 1.86 7.57
C SER A 165 -7.62 1.55 7.50
N ILE A 166 -8.47 2.36 8.17
CA ILE A 166 -9.92 2.18 8.15
C ILE A 166 -10.48 2.34 6.74
N ILE A 167 -10.04 3.36 5.98
CA ILE A 167 -10.49 3.56 4.58
C ILE A 167 -10.14 2.35 3.71
N ILE A 168 -8.90 1.84 3.80
CA ILE A 168 -8.47 0.68 3.03
C ILE A 168 -9.28 -0.55 3.41
N GLN A 169 -9.39 -0.85 4.70
CA GLN A 169 -10.13 -2.02 5.18
C GLN A 169 -11.62 -1.95 4.85
N ALA A 170 -12.24 -0.76 4.95
CA ALA A 170 -13.63 -0.57 4.58
C ALA A 170 -13.89 -0.86 3.09
N GLU A 171 -12.99 -0.45 2.20
CA GLU A 171 -13.07 -0.80 0.77
C GLU A 171 -12.92 -2.30 0.55
N LEU A 172 -11.90 -2.93 1.16
CA LEU A 172 -11.64 -4.35 1.01
C LEU A 172 -12.73 -5.23 1.64
N GLY A 173 -13.34 -4.76 2.71
CA GLY A 173 -14.45 -5.44 3.39
C GLY A 173 -15.83 -5.14 2.81
N GLY A 174 -15.92 -4.29 1.80
CA GLY A 174 -17.21 -3.89 1.20
C GLY A 174 -18.13 -3.19 2.20
N VAL A 175 -17.55 -2.44 3.14
CA VAL A 175 -18.30 -1.66 4.14
C VAL A 175 -19.00 -0.50 3.43
N GLU A 176 -20.30 -0.39 3.65
CA GLU A 176 -21.08 0.71 3.10
C GLU A 176 -20.81 2.01 3.88
N PHE A 177 -20.77 3.12 3.14
CA PHE A 177 -20.64 4.43 3.76
C PHE A 177 -21.92 4.72 4.57
N PRO A 178 -21.83 5.19 5.84
CA PRO A 178 -23.00 5.46 6.65
C PRO A 178 -23.96 6.45 5.98
N ALA A 179 -25.26 6.18 6.07
CA ALA A 179 -26.29 6.97 5.41
C ALA A 179 -26.81 8.15 6.24
N ASP A 180 -26.31 8.33 7.47
CA ASP A 180 -26.72 9.44 8.34
C ASP A 180 -26.25 10.81 7.81
N GLU A 181 -26.97 11.85 8.15
CA GLU A 181 -26.70 13.22 7.67
C GLU A 181 -25.32 13.74 8.09
N GLN A 182 -24.88 13.39 9.30
CA GLN A 182 -23.58 13.84 9.82
C GLN A 182 -22.42 13.23 9.00
N SER A 183 -22.48 11.94 8.72
CA SER A 183 -21.50 11.25 7.85
C SER A 183 -21.58 11.76 6.42
N GLY A 184 -22.78 12.08 5.92
CA GLY A 184 -22.99 12.61 4.58
C GLY A 184 -22.15 13.83 4.24
N LYS A 185 -21.91 14.72 5.22
CA LYS A 185 -21.07 15.91 5.06
C LYS A 185 -19.62 15.59 4.71
N HIS A 186 -19.12 14.41 5.14
CA HIS A 186 -17.75 13.97 4.90
C HIS A 186 -17.59 13.04 3.69
N LYS A 187 -18.68 12.65 3.02
CA LYS A 187 -18.67 11.66 1.93
C LYS A 187 -17.72 12.02 0.78
N ARG A 188 -17.76 13.27 0.33
CA ARG A 188 -16.88 13.75 -0.75
C ARG A 188 -15.41 13.62 -0.38
N GLN A 189 -15.07 14.05 0.84
CA GLN A 189 -13.69 14.00 1.33
C GLN A 189 -13.22 12.54 1.51
N TYR A 190 -14.08 11.68 2.06
CA TYR A 190 -13.79 10.23 2.16
C TYR A 190 -13.46 9.62 0.79
N GLN A 191 -14.21 9.96 -0.26
CA GLN A 191 -13.95 9.45 -1.61
C GLN A 191 -12.63 9.99 -2.19
N GLN A 192 -12.29 11.25 -1.94
CA GLN A 192 -11.01 11.83 -2.34
C GLN A 192 -9.84 11.14 -1.63
N ASP A 193 -9.92 11.00 -0.30
CA ASP A 193 -8.90 10.33 0.50
C ASP A 193 -8.72 8.87 0.05
N LYS A 194 -9.81 8.16 -0.24
CA LYS A 194 -9.78 6.81 -0.80
C LYS A 194 -9.08 6.76 -2.16
N ALA A 195 -9.37 7.69 -3.05
CA ALA A 195 -8.73 7.76 -4.35
C ALA A 195 -7.20 7.97 -4.22
N ILE A 196 -6.77 8.88 -3.34
CA ILE A 196 -5.34 9.11 -3.06
C ILE A 196 -4.67 7.82 -2.59
N LEU A 197 -5.27 7.11 -1.62
CA LEU A 197 -4.71 5.87 -1.09
C LEU A 197 -4.55 4.81 -2.19
N PHE A 198 -5.60 4.55 -2.95
CA PHE A 198 -5.58 3.50 -3.98
C PHE A 198 -4.76 3.86 -5.22
N ASN A 199 -4.44 5.14 -5.46
CA ASN A 199 -3.50 5.54 -6.51
C ASN A 199 -2.04 5.17 -6.19
N HIS A 200 -1.67 5.08 -4.92
CA HIS A 200 -0.28 4.84 -4.52
C HIS A 200 -0.03 3.44 -3.95
N ILE A 201 -1.02 2.85 -3.26
CA ILE A 201 -0.81 1.64 -2.48
C ILE A 201 -0.30 0.44 -3.29
N HIS A 202 -0.69 0.34 -4.57
CA HIS A 202 -0.27 -0.76 -5.44
C HIS A 202 1.23 -0.77 -5.72
N ARG A 203 1.86 0.41 -5.88
CA ARG A 203 3.30 0.49 -6.07
C ARG A 203 4.06 0.24 -4.77
N LEU A 204 3.51 0.67 -3.64
CA LEU A 204 4.11 0.46 -2.33
C LEU A 204 4.13 -1.02 -1.95
N ILE A 205 3.03 -1.74 -2.12
CA ILE A 205 3.00 -3.18 -1.82
C ILE A 205 3.93 -3.99 -2.73
N ARG A 206 4.10 -3.60 -3.99
CA ARG A 206 5.08 -4.22 -4.90
C ARG A 206 6.51 -3.99 -4.43
N CYS A 207 6.81 -2.78 -3.92
CA CYS A 207 8.11 -2.50 -3.31
C CYS A 207 8.36 -3.42 -2.10
N VAL A 208 7.36 -3.60 -1.23
CA VAL A 208 7.44 -4.54 -0.10
C VAL A 208 7.74 -5.95 -0.59
N ILE A 209 7.03 -6.44 -1.62
CA ILE A 209 7.25 -7.79 -2.17
C ILE A 209 8.70 -7.97 -2.63
N ASP A 210 9.24 -7.04 -3.45
CA ASP A 210 10.62 -7.12 -3.93
C ASP A 210 11.62 -7.11 -2.77
N CYS A 211 11.39 -6.29 -1.74
CA CYS A 211 12.24 -6.25 -0.55
C CYS A 211 12.19 -7.58 0.22
N GLN A 212 11.00 -8.17 0.42
CA GLN A 212 10.85 -9.43 1.17
C GLN A 212 11.43 -10.63 0.39
N ILE A 213 11.35 -10.62 -0.94
CA ILE A 213 12.02 -11.61 -1.80
C ILE A 213 13.53 -11.52 -1.63
N HIS A 214 14.10 -10.31 -1.65
CA HIS A 214 15.53 -10.09 -1.44
C HIS A 214 16.00 -10.56 -0.05
N LEU A 215 15.19 -10.32 0.98
CA LEU A 215 15.43 -10.80 2.35
C LEU A 215 15.25 -12.33 2.50
N GLN A 216 14.78 -13.01 1.46
CA GLN A 216 14.45 -14.45 1.48
C GLN A 216 13.41 -14.82 2.56
N ASP A 217 12.56 -13.87 2.94
CA ASP A 217 11.48 -14.08 3.90
C ASP A 217 10.22 -14.62 3.21
N GLY A 218 10.14 -15.93 3.06
CA GLY A 218 9.02 -16.59 2.40
C GLY A 218 7.66 -16.30 3.05
N PRO A 219 7.50 -16.41 4.38
CA PRO A 219 6.25 -16.05 5.05
C PRO A 219 5.80 -14.60 4.82
N ALA A 220 6.71 -13.62 4.97
CA ALA A 220 6.38 -12.22 4.73
C ALA A 220 6.08 -11.95 3.25
N THR A 221 6.81 -12.56 2.32
CA THR A 221 6.52 -12.49 0.87
C THR A 221 5.12 -13.00 0.55
N ARG A 222 4.72 -14.15 1.12
CA ARG A 222 3.38 -14.71 0.93
C ARG A 222 2.30 -13.72 1.41
N HIS A 223 2.43 -13.17 2.61
CA HIS A 223 1.46 -12.21 3.13
C HIS A 223 1.42 -10.92 2.30
N ALA A 224 2.57 -10.46 1.79
CA ALA A 224 2.62 -9.31 0.89
C ALA A 224 1.88 -9.58 -0.43
N LEU A 225 2.01 -10.78 -1.00
CA LEU A 225 1.29 -11.20 -2.20
C LEU A 225 -0.23 -11.33 -1.93
N GLU A 226 -0.64 -11.88 -0.79
CA GLU A 226 -2.06 -11.93 -0.38
C GLU A 226 -2.65 -10.53 -0.23
N LEU A 227 -1.90 -9.59 0.37
CA LEU A 227 -2.31 -8.20 0.48
C LEU A 227 -2.36 -7.51 -0.89
N ALA A 228 -1.38 -7.73 -1.76
CA ALA A 228 -1.35 -7.18 -3.10
C ALA A 228 -2.55 -7.65 -3.94
N ARG A 229 -2.94 -8.93 -3.84
CA ARG A 229 -4.15 -9.48 -4.46
C ARG A 229 -5.40 -8.80 -3.93
N SER A 230 -5.52 -8.67 -2.60
CA SER A 230 -6.65 -8.01 -1.95
C SER A 230 -6.80 -6.56 -2.41
N LEU A 231 -5.70 -5.81 -2.46
CA LEU A 231 -5.67 -4.42 -2.92
C LEU A 231 -6.03 -4.30 -4.41
N GLY A 232 -5.52 -5.21 -5.25
CA GLY A 232 -5.80 -5.24 -6.69
C GLY A 232 -7.26 -5.54 -6.99
N ALA A 233 -7.84 -6.50 -6.29
CA ALA A 233 -9.25 -6.89 -6.42
C ALA A 233 -10.20 -5.93 -5.68
N ARG A 234 -9.69 -5.04 -4.83
CA ARG A 234 -10.48 -4.22 -3.89
C ARG A 234 -11.42 -5.03 -3.00
N VAL A 235 -10.97 -6.22 -2.62
CA VAL A 235 -11.68 -7.14 -1.74
C VAL A 235 -10.68 -8.02 -1.02
N TRP A 236 -10.96 -8.39 0.24
CA TRP A 236 -10.08 -9.29 0.97
C TRP A 236 -9.91 -10.62 0.26
N ASP A 237 -8.68 -11.12 0.23
CA ASP A 237 -8.39 -12.47 -0.22
C ASP A 237 -9.17 -13.50 0.63
N ASN A 238 -9.65 -14.56 0.00
CA ASN A 238 -10.52 -15.57 0.62
C ASN A 238 -11.85 -15.04 1.19
N SER A 239 -12.35 -13.89 0.74
CA SER A 239 -13.66 -13.38 1.08
C SER A 239 -14.71 -13.78 0.04
N PRO A 240 -15.93 -14.15 0.46
CA PRO A 240 -17.05 -14.34 -0.47
C PRO A 240 -17.32 -13.11 -1.35
N LEU A 241 -16.92 -11.92 -0.91
CA LEU A 241 -17.01 -10.68 -1.68
C LEU A 241 -16.14 -10.66 -2.94
N GLN A 242 -15.29 -11.66 -3.18
CA GLN A 242 -14.54 -11.81 -4.43
C GLN A 242 -15.43 -11.75 -5.68
N MET A 243 -16.67 -12.22 -5.57
CA MET A 243 -17.65 -12.15 -6.66
C MET A 243 -17.97 -10.72 -7.11
N LYS A 244 -17.69 -9.71 -6.30
CA LYS A 244 -17.79 -8.29 -6.66
C LYS A 244 -16.83 -7.88 -7.81
N GLN A 245 -15.82 -8.70 -8.13
CA GLN A 245 -14.96 -8.51 -9.29
C GLN A 245 -15.67 -8.78 -10.61
N VAL A 246 -16.78 -9.54 -10.57
CA VAL A 246 -17.60 -9.78 -11.76
C VAL A 246 -18.37 -8.50 -12.08
N PRO A 247 -18.20 -7.91 -13.28
CA PRO A 247 -19.00 -6.77 -13.70
C PRO A 247 -20.50 -7.03 -13.47
N SER A 248 -21.24 -6.00 -13.07
CA SER A 248 -22.67 -6.06 -12.73
C SER A 248 -23.03 -6.72 -11.39
N LEU A 249 -22.06 -7.29 -10.63
CA LEU A 249 -22.29 -7.80 -9.29
C LEU A 249 -21.79 -6.80 -8.24
N GLY A 250 -22.67 -5.95 -7.73
CA GLY A 250 -22.38 -5.06 -6.60
C GLY A 250 -22.43 -5.78 -5.24
N PRO A 251 -22.02 -5.13 -4.14
CA PRO A 251 -21.99 -5.74 -2.80
C PRO A 251 -23.31 -6.32 -2.34
N VAL A 252 -24.44 -5.70 -2.69
CA VAL A 252 -25.79 -6.19 -2.36
C VAL A 252 -26.10 -7.50 -3.08
N ALA A 253 -25.78 -7.60 -4.38
CA ALA A 253 -25.97 -8.81 -5.16
C ALA A 253 -25.11 -9.96 -4.60
N VAL A 254 -23.84 -9.67 -4.28
CA VAL A 254 -22.94 -10.66 -3.68
C VAL A 254 -23.47 -11.17 -2.33
N ARG A 255 -24.00 -10.31 -1.46
CA ARG A 255 -24.61 -10.76 -0.19
C ARG A 255 -25.80 -11.69 -0.41
N LYS A 256 -26.67 -11.40 -1.40
CA LYS A 256 -27.78 -12.29 -1.74
C LYS A 256 -27.28 -13.67 -2.20
N LEU A 257 -26.22 -13.70 -3.03
CA LEU A 257 -25.59 -14.95 -3.47
C LEU A 257 -25.02 -15.74 -2.27
N VAL A 258 -24.32 -15.06 -1.38
CA VAL A 258 -23.75 -15.67 -0.15
C VAL A 258 -24.87 -16.25 0.74
N THR A 259 -25.97 -15.53 0.93
CA THR A 259 -27.13 -16.02 1.68
C THR A 259 -27.75 -17.27 1.03
N ALA A 260 -27.66 -17.38 -0.29
CA ALA A 260 -28.08 -18.56 -1.05
C ALA A 260 -27.00 -19.67 -1.16
N SER A 261 -25.95 -19.60 -0.32
CA SER A 261 -24.83 -20.54 -0.27
C SER A 261 -23.91 -20.53 -1.50
N VAL A 262 -23.93 -19.47 -2.30
CA VAL A 262 -22.97 -19.25 -3.39
C VAL A 262 -21.85 -18.36 -2.87
N ASN A 263 -20.73 -18.96 -2.41
CA ASN A 263 -19.72 -18.28 -1.59
C ASN A 263 -18.38 -18.05 -2.32
N SER A 264 -18.25 -18.47 -3.56
CA SER A 264 -17.02 -18.30 -4.35
C SER A 264 -17.31 -18.11 -5.83
N LEU A 265 -16.29 -17.71 -6.59
CA LEU A 265 -16.40 -17.60 -8.06
C LEU A 265 -16.66 -18.97 -8.70
N GLU A 266 -16.05 -20.04 -8.18
CA GLU A 266 -16.24 -21.40 -8.64
C GLU A 266 -17.68 -21.88 -8.35
N ALA A 267 -18.21 -21.60 -7.16
CA ALA A 267 -19.59 -21.91 -6.82
C ALA A 267 -20.58 -21.13 -7.70
N LEU A 268 -20.26 -19.86 -8.01
CA LEU A 268 -21.07 -19.06 -8.91
C LEU A 268 -21.05 -19.61 -10.35
N GLU A 269 -19.90 -20.04 -10.84
CA GLU A 269 -19.74 -20.65 -12.16
C GLU A 269 -20.49 -22.00 -12.27
N ALA A 270 -20.54 -22.76 -11.18
CA ALA A 270 -21.28 -24.01 -11.11
C ALA A 270 -22.81 -23.83 -10.90
N THR A 271 -23.25 -22.60 -10.65
CA THR A 271 -24.68 -22.31 -10.43
C THR A 271 -25.40 -22.08 -11.76
N GLU A 272 -26.57 -22.69 -11.94
CA GLU A 272 -27.38 -22.50 -13.14
C GLU A 272 -27.82 -21.03 -13.30
N ALA A 273 -27.86 -20.56 -14.56
CA ALA A 273 -28.22 -19.17 -14.89
C ALA A 273 -29.61 -18.78 -14.35
N HIS A 274 -30.58 -19.67 -14.45
CA HIS A 274 -31.94 -19.46 -13.92
C HIS A 274 -31.92 -19.25 -12.39
N ARG A 275 -31.13 -20.04 -11.66
CA ARG A 275 -30.97 -19.89 -10.21
C ARG A 275 -30.34 -18.55 -9.84
N ILE A 276 -29.34 -18.07 -10.60
CA ILE A 276 -28.73 -16.75 -10.42
C ILE A 276 -29.80 -15.66 -10.62
N ASN A 277 -30.63 -15.76 -11.66
CA ASN A 277 -31.71 -14.81 -11.93
C ASN A 277 -32.71 -14.74 -10.75
N MET A 278 -33.09 -15.90 -10.19
CA MET A 278 -33.99 -15.98 -9.03
C MET A 278 -33.39 -15.35 -7.77
N ILE A 279 -32.16 -15.73 -7.40
CA ILE A 279 -31.47 -15.20 -6.21
C ILE A 279 -31.34 -13.67 -6.27
N LEU A 280 -30.99 -13.15 -7.43
CA LEU A 280 -30.77 -11.72 -7.61
C LEU A 280 -32.01 -10.91 -7.94
N SER A 281 -33.15 -11.58 -8.15
CA SER A 281 -34.42 -10.98 -8.61
C SER A 281 -34.21 -10.18 -9.91
N LYS A 282 -33.52 -10.79 -10.88
CA LYS A 282 -33.19 -10.21 -12.18
C LYS A 282 -33.98 -10.91 -13.30
N GLN A 283 -34.12 -10.19 -14.42
CA GLN A 283 -34.81 -10.73 -15.62
C GLN A 283 -34.00 -11.86 -16.25
N HIS A 284 -34.68 -12.67 -17.06
CA HIS A 284 -34.05 -13.71 -17.87
C HIS A 284 -32.92 -13.12 -18.73
N GLY A 285 -31.81 -13.85 -18.85
CA GLY A 285 -30.63 -13.40 -19.57
C GLY A 285 -29.52 -12.81 -18.67
N PHE A 286 -29.85 -12.35 -17.47
CA PHE A 286 -28.81 -11.78 -16.57
C PHE A 286 -27.83 -12.84 -16.05
N GLY A 287 -28.36 -14.02 -15.64
CA GLY A 287 -27.52 -15.14 -15.19
C GLY A 287 -26.60 -15.66 -16.29
N GLU A 288 -27.12 -15.78 -17.52
CA GLU A 288 -26.33 -16.15 -18.70
C GLU A 288 -25.22 -15.17 -18.99
N HIS A 289 -25.52 -13.87 -18.86
CA HIS A 289 -24.52 -12.81 -18.99
C HIS A 289 -23.40 -12.93 -17.92
N ILE A 290 -23.75 -13.14 -16.65
CA ILE A 290 -22.77 -13.34 -15.57
C ILE A 290 -21.90 -14.57 -15.85
N LEU A 291 -22.47 -15.70 -16.24
CA LEU A 291 -21.70 -16.91 -16.56
C LEU A 291 -20.79 -16.71 -17.77
N SER A 292 -21.23 -15.94 -18.77
CA SER A 292 -20.39 -15.56 -19.91
C SER A 292 -19.17 -14.72 -19.48
N LEU A 293 -19.38 -13.75 -18.58
CA LEU A 293 -18.28 -12.95 -18.02
C LEU A 293 -17.29 -13.82 -17.25
N LEU A 294 -17.76 -14.77 -16.43
CA LEU A 294 -16.91 -15.68 -15.67
C LEU A 294 -16.06 -16.59 -16.58
N LYS A 295 -16.59 -17.03 -17.71
CA LYS A 295 -15.83 -17.81 -18.70
C LYS A 295 -14.67 -17.03 -19.31
N SER A 296 -14.76 -15.70 -19.37
CA SER A 296 -13.70 -14.83 -19.88
C SER A 296 -12.59 -14.54 -18.85
N PHE A 297 -12.77 -14.90 -17.57
CA PHE A 297 -11.76 -14.68 -16.54
C PHE A 297 -10.53 -15.56 -16.79
N PRO A 298 -9.32 -15.01 -16.69
CA PRO A 298 -8.10 -15.78 -16.84
C PRO A 298 -7.97 -16.81 -15.70
N LYS A 299 -7.87 -18.08 -16.06
CA LYS A 299 -7.64 -19.18 -15.11
C LYS A 299 -6.21 -19.64 -15.19
N LEU A 300 -5.37 -19.18 -14.25
CA LEU A 300 -3.99 -19.63 -14.16
C LEU A 300 -3.90 -20.90 -13.32
N ARG A 301 -3.25 -21.93 -13.87
CA ARG A 301 -2.87 -23.14 -13.14
C ARG A 301 -1.35 -23.20 -13.08
N VAL A 302 -0.82 -23.24 -11.87
CA VAL A 302 0.62 -23.40 -11.62
C VAL A 302 0.85 -24.78 -11.01
N SER A 303 1.71 -25.57 -11.62
CA SER A 303 2.22 -26.82 -11.05
C SER A 303 3.69 -26.66 -10.74
N VAL A 304 4.08 -26.98 -9.51
CA VAL A 304 5.48 -26.97 -9.08
C VAL A 304 5.92 -28.42 -8.90
N LYS A 305 6.98 -28.82 -9.62
CA LYS A 305 7.64 -30.10 -9.40
C LYS A 305 8.96 -29.83 -8.69
N SER A 306 9.17 -30.45 -7.50
CA SER A 306 10.48 -30.47 -6.88
C SER A 306 11.39 -31.32 -7.73
N MET A 307 12.41 -30.69 -8.35
CA MET A 307 13.52 -31.41 -8.95
C MET A 307 14.46 -31.69 -7.79
N GLY A 308 14.58 -32.98 -7.39
CA GLY A 308 15.52 -33.38 -6.35
C GLY A 308 16.92 -32.83 -6.62
N ASN A 309 17.68 -32.58 -5.57
CA ASN A 309 19.05 -32.07 -5.66
C ASN A 309 19.83 -32.93 -6.68
N VAL A 310 20.26 -32.29 -7.76
CA VAL A 310 21.33 -32.83 -8.58
C VAL A 310 22.59 -32.65 -7.75
N SER A 311 23.02 -33.76 -7.12
CA SER A 311 24.29 -33.87 -6.38
C SER A 311 25.47 -33.62 -7.30
#